data_36fa0ad204c26fce795faeec4980519b
#
_entry.id   36fa0ad204c26fce795faeec4980519b
#
_cell.length_a   1.000
_cell.length_b   1.000
_cell.length_c   1.000
_cell.angle_alpha   90.00
_cell.angle_beta   90.00
_cell.angle_gamma   90.00
#
_symmetry.space_group_name_H-M   'P 1'
#
loop_
_entity.id
_entity.type
_entity.pdbx_description
1 polymer ?
#
loop_
_entity_poly.entity_id
_entity_poly.type
_entity_poly.pdbx_seq_one_letter_code
_entity_poly.pdbx_strand_id
1 'polypeptide(L)'
;KRLTAFLLSFVMVLGLVLTNGITSEAARKETAWTEDGEIEVTVPSVMYKTHVQSFGWEKSWKKDGQSSGTFGKAKRLEAIQIHVDGGYGIGIEYRTHVQSIGWQGWKHDGQLSGTSGQSKRLEAIQIRLTGNNADLYDVYYRVHAQTFGWLGWAKNGETAGTSGFAKRLEAIQIYVVPKGMTPSSGTSAVSYVQYGKAASKSDQPGLINYATHVQTYGNQQFVSDGSFSGTYGEAKRLEAIRIQVNNEALGVDGGVTYHTHVQT
;
A
#
# COMPACT_ATOMS: atom_id res chain seq x y z
N LYS A 1 35.45 -1.25 6.33
CA LYS A 1 35.52 -2.27 7.41
C LYS A 1 34.27 -2.30 8.33
N ARG A 2 33.11 -1.77 7.89
CA ARG A 2 31.82 -1.85 8.65
C ARG A 2 30.66 -2.43 7.86
N LEU A 3 30.89 -2.93 6.64
CA LEU A 3 29.83 -3.54 5.80
C LEU A 3 29.71 -5.08 5.97
N THR A 4 30.69 -5.73 6.60
CA THR A 4 30.71 -7.19 6.74
C THR A 4 29.87 -7.74 7.90
N ALA A 5 29.36 -6.91 8.80
CA ALA A 5 28.55 -7.38 9.93
C ALA A 5 27.05 -7.59 9.58
N PHE A 6 26.57 -7.01 8.48
CA PHE A 6 25.16 -7.13 8.08
C PHE A 6 24.85 -8.41 7.27
N LEU A 7 25.86 -8.97 6.61
CA LEU A 7 25.73 -10.21 5.83
C LEU A 7 25.72 -11.49 6.66
N LEU A 8 26.32 -11.48 7.87
CA LEU A 8 26.41 -12.70 8.70
C LEU A 8 25.12 -13.06 9.45
N SER A 9 24.20 -12.09 9.68
CA SER A 9 22.94 -12.39 10.36
C SER A 9 21.88 -13.00 9.41
N PHE A 10 22.03 -12.82 8.10
CA PHE A 10 21.09 -13.31 7.10
C PHE A 10 21.30 -14.80 6.75
N VAL A 11 22.52 -15.31 6.89
CA VAL A 11 22.86 -16.71 6.58
C VAL A 11 22.49 -17.68 7.72
N MET A 12 22.31 -17.20 8.95
CA MET A 12 22.01 -18.07 10.11
C MET A 12 20.54 -18.51 10.25
N VAL A 13 19.60 -17.92 9.50
CA VAL A 13 18.17 -18.30 9.56
C VAL A 13 17.84 -19.49 8.65
N LEU A 14 18.71 -19.86 7.73
CA LEU A 14 18.48 -20.98 6.80
C LEU A 14 18.72 -22.37 7.39
N GLY A 15 19.19 -22.49 8.64
CA GLY A 15 19.67 -23.74 9.23
C GLY A 15 18.75 -24.46 10.21
N LEU A 16 17.56 -23.96 10.52
CA LEU A 16 16.77 -24.50 11.64
C LEU A 16 15.30 -24.81 11.36
N VAL A 17 14.93 -25.27 10.18
CA VAL A 17 13.57 -25.79 9.93
C VAL A 17 13.63 -27.18 9.32
N LEU A 18 14.05 -28.14 10.12
CA LEU A 18 13.78 -29.56 9.91
C LEU A 18 13.47 -30.22 11.26
N THR A 19 12.23 -30.08 11.74
CA THR A 19 11.50 -31.15 12.49
C THR A 19 10.08 -30.69 12.78
N ASN A 20 9.17 -31.41 12.24
CA ASN A 20 7.76 -31.66 12.51
C ASN A 20 6.84 -31.24 11.35
N GLY A 21 6.46 -32.31 10.65
CA GLY A 21 5.48 -32.41 9.59
C GLY A 21 4.20 -31.56 9.70
N ILE A 22 4.28 -30.32 9.31
CA ILE A 22 3.15 -29.56 8.83
C ILE A 22 3.47 -29.24 7.37
N THR A 23 2.80 -29.90 6.45
CA THR A 23 2.81 -29.53 5.03
C THR A 23 2.10 -28.20 4.90
N SER A 24 2.81 -27.10 5.12
CA SER A 24 2.30 -25.77 4.88
C SER A 24 2.47 -25.47 3.37
N GLU A 25 1.38 -25.52 2.65
CA GLU A 25 1.28 -25.00 1.26
C GLU A 25 1.47 -23.48 1.17
N ALA A 26 1.95 -22.85 2.22
CA ALA A 26 1.72 -21.47 2.54
C ALA A 26 2.90 -20.54 2.28
N ALA A 27 4.08 -21.05 2.04
CA ALA A 27 5.24 -20.22 1.73
C ALA A 27 5.52 -20.21 0.23
N ARG A 28 5.73 -19.03 -0.32
CA ARG A 28 6.18 -18.90 -1.70
C ARG A 28 7.68 -18.68 -1.75
N LYS A 29 8.28 -19.07 -2.85
CA LYS A 29 9.68 -18.81 -3.13
C LYS A 29 9.77 -17.58 -4.04
N GLU A 30 10.64 -16.65 -3.67
CA GLU A 30 10.94 -15.47 -4.45
C GLU A 30 12.44 -15.35 -4.68
N THR A 31 12.80 -14.80 -5.82
CA THR A 31 14.18 -14.49 -6.15
C THR A 31 14.55 -13.13 -5.59
N ALA A 32 15.59 -13.09 -4.77
CA ALA A 32 16.23 -11.85 -4.32
C ALA A 32 17.62 -11.72 -4.98
N TRP A 33 17.97 -10.51 -5.39
CA TRP A 33 19.28 -10.18 -5.94
C TRP A 33 20.17 -9.62 -4.84
N THR A 34 21.37 -10.18 -4.68
CA THR A 34 22.41 -9.73 -3.77
C THR A 34 23.66 -9.36 -4.55
N GLU A 35 24.67 -8.79 -3.88
CA GLU A 35 25.96 -8.51 -4.51
C GLU A 35 26.65 -9.80 -5.03
N ASP A 36 26.35 -10.94 -4.42
CA ASP A 36 26.89 -12.25 -4.79
C ASP A 36 26.05 -13.00 -5.83
N GLY A 37 24.93 -12.39 -6.29
CA GLY A 37 24.06 -12.96 -7.33
C GLY A 37 22.62 -13.20 -6.86
N GLU A 38 21.94 -14.08 -7.60
CA GLU A 38 20.53 -14.42 -7.38
C GLU A 38 20.40 -15.49 -6.27
N ILE A 39 19.55 -15.23 -5.29
CA ILE A 39 19.22 -16.19 -4.24
C ILE A 39 17.70 -16.43 -4.18
N GLU A 40 17.30 -17.67 -3.87
CA GLU A 40 15.92 -18.02 -3.60
C GLU A 40 15.60 -17.81 -2.11
N VAL A 41 14.60 -17.00 -1.81
CA VAL A 41 14.12 -16.73 -0.45
C VAL A 41 12.69 -17.23 -0.25
N THR A 42 12.45 -17.83 0.90
CA THR A 42 11.12 -18.28 1.30
C THR A 42 10.38 -17.12 1.97
N VAL A 43 9.20 -16.79 1.48
CA VAL A 43 8.37 -15.69 1.97
C VAL A 43 7.04 -16.24 2.46
N PRO A 44 6.61 -15.88 3.70
CA PRO A 44 5.29 -16.27 4.20
C PRO A 44 4.16 -15.75 3.31
N SER A 45 3.13 -16.53 3.13
CA SER A 45 1.93 -16.08 2.41
C SER A 45 1.03 -15.25 3.32
N VAL A 46 0.57 -14.12 2.81
CA VAL A 46 -0.47 -13.32 3.45
C VAL A 46 -1.83 -13.68 2.87
N MET A 47 -2.74 -14.08 3.74
CA MET A 47 -4.10 -14.51 3.40
C MET A 47 -5.11 -13.47 3.89
N TYR A 48 -6.07 -13.10 3.05
CA TYR A 48 -7.09 -12.10 3.40
C TYR A 48 -8.40 -12.34 2.67
N LYS A 49 -9.49 -11.88 3.28
CA LYS A 49 -10.82 -11.84 2.66
C LYS A 49 -11.61 -10.65 3.16
N THR A 50 -12.51 -10.15 2.34
CA THR A 50 -13.34 -8.98 2.63
C THR A 50 -14.83 -9.33 2.72
N HIS A 51 -15.53 -8.56 3.54
CA HIS A 51 -16.99 -8.49 3.55
C HIS A 51 -17.42 -7.35 2.62
N VAL A 52 -18.20 -7.71 1.61
CA VAL A 52 -18.62 -6.77 0.55
C VAL A 52 -20.11 -6.54 0.65
N GLN A 53 -20.55 -5.29 0.54
CA GLN A 53 -21.96 -4.89 0.50
C GLN A 53 -22.77 -5.78 -0.45
N SER A 54 -23.85 -6.34 0.02
CA SER A 54 -24.80 -7.22 -0.71
C SER A 54 -24.24 -8.61 -1.09
N PHE A 55 -22.91 -8.83 -1.03
CA PHE A 55 -22.30 -10.14 -1.33
C PHE A 55 -21.91 -10.91 -0.07
N GLY A 56 -21.70 -10.19 1.07
CA GLY A 56 -21.22 -10.81 2.30
C GLY A 56 -19.72 -11.12 2.26
N TRP A 57 -19.30 -12.08 3.05
CA TRP A 57 -17.93 -12.57 3.07
C TRP A 57 -17.58 -13.33 1.80
N GLU A 58 -16.41 -13.08 1.26
CA GLU A 58 -15.87 -13.91 0.19
C GLU A 58 -15.78 -15.38 0.63
N LYS A 59 -16.12 -16.29 -0.29
CA LYS A 59 -16.12 -17.73 -0.02
C LYS A 59 -14.73 -18.32 0.17
N SER A 60 -13.73 -17.74 -0.50
CA SER A 60 -12.33 -18.16 -0.44
C SER A 60 -11.43 -17.04 0.00
N TRP A 61 -10.39 -17.39 0.75
CA TRP A 61 -9.29 -16.47 1.05
C TRP A 61 -8.54 -16.11 -0.22
N LYS A 62 -8.16 -14.85 -0.35
CA LYS A 62 -7.20 -14.35 -1.34
C LYS A 62 -5.81 -14.41 -0.74
N LYS A 63 -4.80 -14.51 -1.56
CA LYS A 63 -3.40 -14.54 -1.12
C LYS A 63 -2.50 -13.70 -2.01
N ASP A 64 -1.42 -13.19 -1.43
CA ASP A 64 -0.25 -12.69 -2.13
C ASP A 64 -0.57 -11.83 -3.36
N GLY A 65 -1.17 -10.66 -3.15
CA GLY A 65 -1.48 -9.69 -4.19
C GLY A 65 -2.74 -9.96 -5.01
N GLN A 66 -3.44 -11.06 -4.78
CA GLN A 66 -4.75 -11.27 -5.39
C GLN A 66 -5.73 -10.20 -4.91
N SER A 67 -6.61 -9.72 -5.78
CA SER A 67 -7.62 -8.74 -5.40
C SER A 67 -8.72 -9.38 -4.55
N SER A 68 -8.97 -8.83 -3.35
CA SER A 68 -10.11 -9.12 -2.50
C SER A 68 -11.10 -7.96 -2.55
N GLY A 69 -12.38 -8.24 -2.69
CA GLY A 69 -13.44 -7.27 -2.90
C GLY A 69 -13.92 -7.23 -4.35
N THR A 70 -14.49 -6.08 -4.75
CA THR A 70 -15.01 -5.89 -6.10
C THR A 70 -14.64 -4.48 -6.60
N PHE A 71 -14.32 -4.35 -7.88
CA PHE A 71 -14.19 -3.05 -8.54
C PHE A 71 -15.12 -2.99 -9.76
N GLY A 72 -15.58 -1.79 -10.12
CA GLY A 72 -16.56 -1.59 -11.19
C GLY A 72 -17.99 -2.00 -10.85
N LYS A 73 -18.27 -2.49 -9.61
CA LYS A 73 -19.62 -2.90 -9.18
C LYS A 73 -20.28 -1.93 -8.19
N ALA A 74 -19.61 -0.82 -7.89
CA ALA A 74 -20.07 0.19 -6.94
C ALA A 74 -20.45 -0.39 -5.55
N LYS A 75 -19.74 -1.42 -5.08
CA LYS A 75 -19.96 -2.07 -3.77
C LYS A 75 -18.85 -1.74 -2.81
N ARG A 76 -19.22 -1.38 -1.56
CA ARG A 76 -18.24 -1.04 -0.53
C ARG A 76 -17.70 -2.27 0.17
N LEU A 77 -16.47 -2.17 0.62
CA LEU A 77 -15.95 -3.04 1.68
C LEU A 77 -16.51 -2.58 3.02
N GLU A 78 -16.91 -3.52 3.87
CA GLU A 78 -17.49 -3.30 5.19
C GLU A 78 -16.60 -3.86 6.31
N ALA A 79 -15.89 -4.94 6.04
CA ALA A 79 -14.92 -5.55 6.96
C ALA A 79 -13.84 -6.33 6.21
N ILE A 80 -12.76 -6.65 6.92
CA ILE A 80 -11.64 -7.45 6.43
C ILE A 80 -11.12 -8.36 7.54
N GLN A 81 -10.62 -9.52 7.16
CA GLN A 81 -9.81 -10.43 7.96
C GLN A 81 -8.50 -10.69 7.22
N ILE A 82 -7.38 -10.66 7.94
CA ILE A 82 -6.03 -10.87 7.38
C ILE A 82 -5.27 -11.77 8.34
N HIS A 83 -4.52 -12.75 7.81
CA HIS A 83 -3.56 -13.54 8.59
C HIS A 83 -2.33 -13.87 7.73
N VAL A 84 -1.23 -14.18 8.39
CA VAL A 84 -0.04 -14.70 7.74
C VAL A 84 0.03 -16.19 8.00
N ASP A 85 0.23 -16.96 6.94
CA ASP A 85 0.35 -18.40 7.01
C ASP A 85 1.82 -18.82 6.96
N GLY A 86 2.18 -19.91 7.67
CA GLY A 86 3.50 -20.52 7.58
C GLY A 86 4.43 -20.42 8.80
N GLY A 87 4.02 -19.80 9.90
CA GLY A 87 4.73 -19.93 11.18
C GLY A 87 6.17 -19.39 11.24
N TYR A 88 6.54 -18.47 10.35
CA TYR A 88 7.92 -17.92 10.24
C TYR A 88 8.29 -16.92 11.34
N GLY A 89 7.62 -16.95 12.49
CA GLY A 89 7.85 -16.00 13.57
C GLY A 89 7.38 -14.59 13.25
N ILE A 90 6.47 -14.45 12.28
CA ILE A 90 5.76 -13.22 11.98
C ILE A 90 4.27 -13.37 12.17
N GLY A 91 3.63 -12.30 12.62
CA GLY A 91 2.20 -12.10 12.65
C GLY A 91 1.84 -10.82 11.90
N ILE A 92 0.56 -10.50 11.84
CA ILE A 92 0.08 -9.31 11.16
C ILE A 92 -0.94 -8.58 12.03
N GLU A 93 -0.78 -7.26 12.10
CA GLU A 93 -1.75 -6.37 12.73
C GLU A 93 -2.30 -5.39 11.70
N TYR A 94 -3.58 -5.11 11.84
CA TYR A 94 -4.27 -4.18 10.95
C TYR A 94 -5.40 -3.44 11.65
N ARG A 95 -5.72 -2.25 11.15
CA ARG A 95 -6.88 -1.48 11.57
C ARG A 95 -7.50 -0.75 10.39
N THR A 96 -8.82 -0.52 10.48
CA THR A 96 -9.57 0.17 9.43
C THR A 96 -10.18 1.46 9.95
N HIS A 97 -10.25 2.47 9.05
CA HIS A 97 -11.06 3.65 9.23
C HIS A 97 -12.45 3.37 8.67
N VAL A 98 -13.47 3.50 9.52
CA VAL A 98 -14.86 3.16 9.20
C VAL A 98 -15.70 4.42 9.22
N GLN A 99 -16.60 4.54 8.26
CA GLN A 99 -17.58 5.62 8.15
C GLN A 99 -18.26 5.90 9.50
N SER A 100 -18.23 7.16 9.96
CA SER A 100 -18.84 7.65 11.21
C SER A 100 -18.34 7.00 12.50
N ILE A 101 -17.30 6.14 12.42
CA ILE A 101 -16.65 5.55 13.60
C ILE A 101 -15.21 6.06 13.71
N GLY A 102 -14.53 6.27 12.57
CA GLY A 102 -13.11 6.61 12.53
C GLY A 102 -12.22 5.39 12.60
N TRP A 103 -10.96 5.58 13.03
CA TRP A 103 -9.99 4.51 13.20
C TRP A 103 -10.40 3.57 14.33
N GLN A 104 -10.48 2.28 14.01
CA GLN A 104 -10.67 1.25 15.02
C GLN A 104 -9.34 0.87 15.70
N GLY A 105 -9.41 0.13 16.79
CA GLY A 105 -8.24 -0.49 17.41
C GLY A 105 -7.60 -1.53 16.51
N TRP A 106 -6.30 -1.77 16.70
CA TRP A 106 -5.56 -2.81 16.00
C TRP A 106 -6.16 -4.20 16.23
N LYS A 107 -6.22 -4.98 15.18
CA LYS A 107 -6.65 -6.37 15.14
C LYS A 107 -5.48 -7.25 14.74
N HIS A 108 -5.46 -8.47 15.26
CA HIS A 108 -4.41 -9.44 15.03
C HIS A 108 -4.92 -10.59 14.13
N ASP A 109 -4.03 -11.25 13.51
CA ASP A 109 -4.19 -12.48 12.72
C ASP A 109 -5.62 -13.08 12.68
N GLY A 110 -6.34 -12.87 11.58
CA GLY A 110 -7.69 -13.40 11.36
C GLY A 110 -8.83 -12.70 12.09
N GLN A 111 -8.57 -11.75 12.99
CA GLN A 111 -9.64 -11.00 13.66
C GLN A 111 -10.33 -10.03 12.68
N LEU A 112 -11.60 -9.77 12.90
CA LEU A 112 -12.38 -8.85 12.09
C LEU A 112 -11.99 -7.39 12.38
N SER A 113 -11.62 -6.62 11.36
CA SER A 113 -11.56 -5.16 11.36
C SER A 113 -12.60 -4.59 10.41
N GLY A 114 -13.31 -3.57 10.83
CA GLY A 114 -14.50 -3.04 10.14
C GLY A 114 -15.79 -3.32 10.88
N THR A 115 -16.90 -3.42 10.15
CA THR A 115 -18.22 -3.73 10.71
C THR A 115 -18.95 -4.76 9.84
N SER A 116 -19.77 -5.60 10.46
CA SER A 116 -20.68 -6.51 9.76
C SER A 116 -22.12 -6.15 10.10
N GLY A 117 -22.99 -6.11 9.09
CA GLY A 117 -24.42 -5.80 9.27
C GLY A 117 -24.77 -4.36 9.61
N GLN A 118 -23.80 -3.43 9.64
CA GLN A 118 -24.01 -2.02 10.00
C GLN A 118 -24.07 -1.09 8.78
N SER A 119 -23.91 -1.61 7.60
CA SER A 119 -23.92 -0.84 6.34
C SER A 119 -22.93 0.32 6.32
N LYS A 120 -21.80 0.19 7.02
CA LYS A 120 -20.73 1.20 7.07
C LYS A 120 -19.57 0.81 6.14
N ARG A 121 -19.08 1.79 5.37
CA ARG A 121 -17.95 1.57 4.46
C ARG A 121 -16.62 1.67 5.18
N LEU A 122 -15.64 0.93 4.70
CA LEU A 122 -14.24 1.20 4.95
C LEU A 122 -13.78 2.37 4.08
N GLU A 123 -12.97 3.26 4.63
CA GLU A 123 -12.42 4.45 3.98
C GLU A 123 -10.90 4.42 3.88
N ALA A 124 -10.23 3.79 4.86
CA ALA A 124 -8.78 3.58 4.85
C ALA A 124 -8.39 2.36 5.70
N ILE A 125 -7.14 1.90 5.52
CA ILE A 125 -6.56 0.79 6.26
C ILE A 125 -5.09 1.04 6.54
N GLN A 126 -4.60 0.51 7.67
CA GLN A 126 -3.20 0.40 8.02
C GLN A 126 -2.88 -1.05 8.36
N ILE A 127 -1.73 -1.55 7.89
CA ILE A 127 -1.29 -2.93 8.09
C ILE A 127 0.19 -2.93 8.42
N ARG A 128 0.60 -3.73 9.43
CA ARG A 128 2.00 -3.91 9.80
C ARG A 128 2.28 -5.35 10.20
N LEU A 129 3.51 -5.77 10.05
CA LEU A 129 3.97 -7.05 10.55
C LEU A 129 4.34 -6.95 12.03
N THR A 130 4.23 -8.07 12.74
CA THR A 130 4.61 -8.26 14.14
C THR A 130 5.37 -9.56 14.31
N GLY A 131 5.94 -9.79 15.49
CA GLY A 131 6.72 -10.99 15.79
C GLY A 131 8.22 -10.79 15.64
N ASN A 132 9.01 -11.79 16.07
CA ASN A 132 10.47 -11.67 16.20
C ASN A 132 11.20 -11.53 14.86
N ASN A 133 10.58 -11.96 13.77
CA ASN A 133 11.18 -11.92 12.43
C ASN A 133 10.50 -10.88 11.51
N ALA A 134 9.67 -9.99 12.08
CA ALA A 134 8.95 -8.98 11.30
C ALA A 134 9.88 -8.01 10.55
N ASP A 135 11.06 -7.76 11.07
CA ASP A 135 12.10 -6.90 10.50
C ASP A 135 12.80 -7.49 9.26
N LEU A 136 12.63 -8.80 9.02
CA LEU A 136 13.14 -9.47 7.82
C LEU A 136 12.24 -9.29 6.58
N TYR A 137 11.05 -8.75 6.77
CA TYR A 137 10.06 -8.62 5.72
C TYR A 137 9.45 -7.21 5.68
N ASP A 138 8.86 -6.88 4.56
CA ASP A 138 8.03 -5.70 4.37
C ASP A 138 6.62 -6.14 3.94
N VAL A 139 5.58 -5.51 4.51
CA VAL A 139 4.21 -5.67 4.02
C VAL A 139 3.81 -4.47 3.19
N TYR A 140 3.40 -4.73 1.96
CA TYR A 140 2.83 -3.74 1.04
C TYR A 140 1.34 -4.00 0.84
N TYR A 141 0.57 -2.93 0.73
CA TYR A 141 -0.85 -3.03 0.45
C TYR A 141 -1.34 -1.80 -0.30
N ARG A 142 -2.32 -2.00 -1.18
CA ARG A 142 -3.01 -0.94 -1.89
C ARG A 142 -4.50 -1.21 -1.95
N VAL A 143 -5.28 -0.14 -2.14
CA VAL A 143 -6.73 -0.23 -2.19
C VAL A 143 -7.28 0.40 -3.46
N HIS A 144 -8.40 -0.14 -3.94
CA HIS A 144 -9.25 0.50 -4.92
C HIS A 144 -10.27 1.35 -4.19
N ALA A 145 -10.25 2.67 -4.41
CA ALA A 145 -11.15 3.61 -3.79
C ALA A 145 -12.11 4.20 -4.82
N GLN A 146 -13.37 4.38 -4.42
CA GLN A 146 -14.41 4.99 -5.28
C GLN A 146 -13.92 6.30 -5.85
N THR A 147 -14.04 6.49 -7.17
CA THR A 147 -13.63 7.68 -7.94
C THR A 147 -12.11 7.74 -8.19
N PHE A 148 -11.27 7.21 -7.28
CA PHE A 148 -9.82 7.28 -7.39
C PHE A 148 -9.21 6.08 -8.13
N GLY A 149 -9.91 4.95 -8.19
CA GLY A 149 -9.34 3.71 -8.71
C GLY A 149 -8.32 3.08 -7.76
N TRP A 150 -7.37 2.34 -8.29
CA TRP A 150 -6.26 1.81 -7.51
C TRP A 150 -5.29 2.92 -7.10
N LEU A 151 -5.11 3.09 -5.79
CA LEU A 151 -4.09 3.95 -5.21
C LEU A 151 -2.72 3.26 -5.23
N GLY A 152 -1.67 3.99 -4.89
CA GLY A 152 -0.32 3.45 -4.76
C GLY A 152 -0.18 2.49 -3.58
N TRP A 153 0.99 1.87 -3.48
CA TRP A 153 1.33 0.97 -2.40
C TRP A 153 1.68 1.74 -1.11
N ALA A 154 0.99 1.41 -0.04
CA ALA A 154 1.39 1.72 1.32
C ALA A 154 2.29 0.61 1.87
N LYS A 155 3.13 0.94 2.85
CA LYS A 155 4.13 0.04 3.42
C LYS A 155 4.10 0.11 4.95
N ASN A 156 4.20 -1.02 5.63
CA ASN A 156 4.55 -1.14 7.05
C ASN A 156 3.84 -0.16 8.00
N GLY A 157 2.52 -0.10 7.97
CA GLY A 157 1.73 0.78 8.85
C GLY A 157 1.36 2.14 8.25
N GLU A 158 1.84 2.48 7.06
CA GLU A 158 1.37 3.64 6.32
C GLU A 158 -0.13 3.52 6.02
N THR A 159 -0.79 4.63 5.76
CA THR A 159 -2.22 4.61 5.42
C THR A 159 -2.43 4.32 3.93
N ALA A 160 -3.33 3.37 3.62
CA ALA A 160 -3.90 3.20 2.28
C ALA A 160 -5.38 3.57 2.29
N GLY A 161 -5.82 4.42 1.35
CA GLY A 161 -7.22 4.82 1.25
C GLY A 161 -7.45 6.31 1.15
N THR A 162 -8.60 6.76 1.66
CA THR A 162 -9.00 8.17 1.62
C THR A 162 -9.53 8.65 2.97
N SER A 163 -9.46 9.96 3.22
CA SER A 163 -10.08 10.59 4.39
C SER A 163 -10.76 11.89 4.01
N GLY A 164 -11.93 12.15 4.60
CA GLY A 164 -12.72 13.36 4.38
C GLY A 164 -13.54 13.41 3.07
N PHE A 165 -13.32 12.47 2.15
CA PHE A 165 -14.03 12.42 0.87
C PHE A 165 -15.34 11.63 0.91
N ALA A 166 -15.64 10.95 1.99
CA ALA A 166 -16.76 10.03 2.09
C ALA A 166 -16.75 8.95 0.98
N LYS A 167 -15.56 8.52 0.53
CA LYS A 167 -15.40 7.51 -0.52
C LYS A 167 -15.14 6.14 0.11
N ARG A 168 -15.76 5.12 -0.49
CA ARG A 168 -15.61 3.74 -0.03
C ARG A 168 -14.39 3.07 -0.62
N LEU A 169 -13.82 2.16 0.13
CA LEU A 169 -12.94 1.14 -0.44
C LEU A 169 -13.79 0.07 -1.15
N GLU A 170 -13.32 -0.42 -2.28
CA GLU A 170 -14.00 -1.40 -3.12
C GLU A 170 -13.22 -2.70 -3.27
N ALA A 171 -11.88 -2.64 -3.22
CA ALA A 171 -11.00 -3.80 -3.24
C ALA A 171 -9.66 -3.49 -2.55
N ILE A 172 -8.91 -4.55 -2.24
CA ILE A 172 -7.57 -4.48 -1.65
C ILE A 172 -6.66 -5.56 -2.23
N GLN A 173 -5.37 -5.26 -2.29
CA GLN A 173 -4.28 -6.19 -2.54
C GLN A 173 -3.24 -6.06 -1.43
N ILE A 174 -2.70 -7.18 -0.97
CA ILE A 174 -1.71 -7.22 0.11
C ILE A 174 -0.59 -8.17 -0.29
N TYR A 175 0.66 -7.77 -0.04
CA TYR A 175 1.88 -8.54 -0.33
C TYR A 175 2.83 -8.49 0.86
N VAL A 176 3.42 -9.62 1.22
CA VAL A 176 4.61 -9.68 2.07
C VAL A 176 5.81 -10.01 1.18
N VAL A 177 6.90 -9.28 1.32
CA VAL A 177 8.13 -9.46 0.54
C VAL A 177 9.33 -9.46 1.47
N PRO A 178 10.49 -10.01 1.07
CA PRO A 178 11.74 -9.84 1.81
C PRO A 178 12.05 -8.35 2.00
N LYS A 179 12.71 -8.02 3.10
CA LYS A 179 13.08 -6.65 3.45
C LYS A 179 13.80 -5.93 2.30
N GLY A 180 13.32 -4.74 1.97
CA GLY A 180 13.90 -3.92 0.90
C GLY A 180 13.42 -4.25 -0.51
N MET A 181 12.72 -5.36 -0.72
CA MET A 181 12.06 -5.66 -1.99
C MET A 181 10.75 -4.90 -2.14
N THR A 182 10.30 -4.74 -3.38
CA THR A 182 9.03 -4.07 -3.71
C THR A 182 8.16 -4.99 -4.57
N PRO A 183 6.83 -4.96 -4.40
CA PRO A 183 5.92 -5.63 -5.34
C PRO A 183 6.00 -4.96 -6.71
N SER A 184 5.58 -5.68 -7.76
CA SER A 184 5.48 -5.12 -9.11
C SER A 184 4.68 -3.81 -9.12
N SER A 185 5.07 -2.86 -9.96
CA SER A 185 4.62 -1.47 -9.99
C SER A 185 3.10 -1.27 -9.83
N GLY A 186 2.72 -0.34 -8.98
CA GLY A 186 1.36 0.17 -8.88
C GLY A 186 1.07 1.24 -9.94
N THR A 187 -0.22 1.52 -10.15
CA THR A 187 -0.69 2.53 -11.12
C THR A 187 -0.64 3.96 -10.60
N SER A 188 -0.49 4.16 -9.28
CA SER A 188 -0.38 5.47 -8.63
C SER A 188 0.71 5.43 -7.57
N ALA A 189 1.43 6.54 -7.41
CA ALA A 189 2.47 6.67 -6.39
C ALA A 189 1.90 6.97 -4.99
N VAL A 190 0.67 7.45 -4.89
CA VAL A 190 0.03 7.89 -3.63
C VAL A 190 -0.86 6.79 -3.08
N SER A 191 -0.56 6.34 -1.85
CA SER A 191 -1.35 5.33 -1.15
C SER A 191 -2.54 5.91 -0.39
N TYR A 192 -2.50 7.20 -0.03
CA TYR A 192 -3.51 7.86 0.79
C TYR A 192 -3.80 9.27 0.30
N VAL A 193 -5.09 9.60 0.18
CA VAL A 193 -5.57 10.92 -0.23
C VAL A 193 -6.47 11.49 0.85
N GLN A 194 -6.15 12.71 1.31
CA GLN A 194 -6.90 13.41 2.34
C GLN A 194 -7.56 14.68 1.78
N TYR A 195 -8.85 14.89 2.09
CA TYR A 195 -9.56 16.10 1.71
C TYR A 195 -8.88 17.36 2.27
N GLY A 196 -8.71 18.36 1.42
CA GLY A 196 -8.08 19.63 1.79
C GLY A 196 -6.58 19.57 2.05
N LYS A 197 -5.92 18.42 1.78
CA LYS A 197 -4.46 18.31 1.82
C LYS A 197 -3.95 17.81 0.47
N ALA A 198 -2.84 18.39 0.00
CA ALA A 198 -2.13 17.83 -1.13
C ALA A 198 -1.66 16.40 -0.78
N ALA A 199 -1.73 15.50 -1.75
CA ALA A 199 -1.17 14.19 -1.59
C ALA A 199 0.36 14.32 -1.52
N SER A 200 0.95 13.98 -0.39
CA SER A 200 2.40 13.97 -0.22
C SER A 200 2.90 12.53 -0.16
N LYS A 201 3.93 12.23 -0.91
CA LYS A 201 4.74 11.05 -0.74
C LYS A 201 6.14 11.50 -0.35
N SER A 202 6.62 11.01 0.80
CA SER A 202 7.97 11.15 1.38
C SER A 202 8.67 12.53 1.27
N ASP A 203 9.39 12.91 2.31
CA ASP A 203 10.25 14.10 2.39
C ASP A 203 11.51 14.03 1.49
N GLN A 204 11.64 13.02 0.65
CA GLN A 204 12.74 12.89 -0.32
C GLN A 204 12.32 13.52 -1.65
N PRO A 205 13.10 14.45 -2.18
CA PRO A 205 12.86 15.01 -3.50
C PRO A 205 12.96 13.90 -4.56
N GLY A 206 11.88 13.71 -5.32
CA GLY A 206 11.88 12.78 -6.45
C GLY A 206 12.67 13.29 -7.66
N LEU A 207 12.73 12.46 -8.69
CA LEU A 207 13.38 12.83 -9.96
C LEU A 207 12.65 13.96 -10.67
N ILE A 208 11.32 13.92 -10.68
CA ILE A 208 10.46 14.97 -11.23
C ILE A 208 9.52 15.44 -10.11
N ASN A 209 9.62 16.72 -9.77
CA ASN A 209 8.76 17.35 -8.78
C ASN A 209 7.75 18.27 -9.48
N TYR A 210 6.50 18.24 -9.05
CA TYR A 210 5.47 19.11 -9.63
C TYR A 210 4.45 19.53 -8.58
N ALA A 211 3.89 20.72 -8.80
CA ALA A 211 2.84 21.29 -7.97
C ALA A 211 1.79 21.95 -8.85
N THR A 212 0.54 21.94 -8.43
CA THR A 212 -0.57 22.57 -9.13
C THR A 212 -1.13 23.75 -8.36
N HIS A 213 -1.68 24.73 -9.08
CA HIS A 213 -2.56 25.75 -8.53
C HIS A 213 -3.99 25.34 -8.83
N VAL A 214 -4.79 25.18 -7.78
CA VAL A 214 -6.17 24.71 -7.87
C VAL A 214 -7.13 25.81 -7.42
N GLN A 215 -8.20 26.02 -8.16
CA GLN A 215 -9.24 26.97 -7.85
C GLN A 215 -9.68 26.86 -6.38
N THR A 216 -9.72 27.98 -5.67
CA THR A 216 -10.09 28.08 -4.25
C THR A 216 -9.01 27.60 -3.27
N TYR A 217 -8.18 26.61 -3.65
CA TYR A 217 -7.15 26.02 -2.78
C TYR A 217 -5.76 26.65 -2.99
N GLY A 218 -5.57 27.35 -4.10
CA GLY A 218 -4.28 27.98 -4.41
C GLY A 218 -3.18 27.00 -4.74
N ASN A 219 -1.94 27.42 -4.47
CA ASN A 219 -0.75 26.60 -4.72
C ASN A 219 -0.71 25.37 -3.80
N GLN A 220 -0.63 24.20 -4.41
CA GLN A 220 -0.47 22.94 -3.69
C GLN A 220 1.03 22.71 -3.38
N GLN A 221 1.28 21.83 -2.42
CA GLN A 221 2.63 21.36 -2.11
C GLN A 221 3.23 20.60 -3.31
N PHE A 222 4.56 20.63 -3.46
CA PHE A 222 5.24 19.81 -4.44
C PHE A 222 5.05 18.33 -4.10
N VAL A 223 4.77 17.55 -5.13
CA VAL A 223 4.76 16.09 -5.11
C VAL A 223 5.70 15.58 -6.20
N SER A 224 6.06 14.30 -6.17
CA SER A 224 7.05 13.75 -7.10
C SER A 224 6.64 12.41 -7.69
N ASP A 225 7.29 12.07 -8.80
CA ASP A 225 7.38 10.73 -9.38
C ASP A 225 6.04 9.99 -9.49
N GLY A 226 5.08 10.59 -10.19
CA GLY A 226 3.76 10.03 -10.43
C GLY A 226 2.77 10.16 -9.26
N SER A 227 3.12 10.89 -8.20
CA SER A 227 2.20 11.26 -7.13
C SER A 227 1.10 12.19 -7.65
N PHE A 228 -0.10 12.12 -7.09
CA PHE A 228 -1.19 13.00 -7.51
C PHE A 228 -1.02 14.42 -6.97
N SER A 229 -1.23 15.42 -7.83
CA SER A 229 -1.34 16.84 -7.45
C SER A 229 -2.62 17.43 -8.01
N GLY A 230 -3.45 18.00 -7.15
CA GLY A 230 -4.76 18.54 -7.53
C GLY A 230 -5.91 18.07 -6.63
N THR A 231 -7.13 18.09 -7.17
CA THR A 231 -8.35 17.65 -6.47
C THR A 231 -9.15 16.66 -7.31
N TYR A 232 -9.88 15.76 -6.66
CA TYR A 232 -10.79 14.82 -7.29
C TYR A 232 -12.25 15.09 -6.88
N GLY A 233 -13.16 15.12 -7.87
CA GLY A 233 -14.60 15.13 -7.61
C GLY A 233 -15.13 16.39 -6.96
N GLU A 234 -14.36 17.48 -6.93
CA GLU A 234 -14.72 18.74 -6.27
C GLU A 234 -15.14 19.84 -7.25
N ALA A 235 -15.21 19.53 -8.53
CA ALA A 235 -15.50 20.50 -9.59
C ALA A 235 -14.58 21.75 -9.53
N LYS A 236 -13.32 21.58 -9.11
CA LYS A 236 -12.29 22.63 -9.06
C LYS A 236 -11.40 22.56 -10.27
N ARG A 237 -11.08 23.72 -10.83
CA ARG A 237 -10.20 23.83 -11.99
C ARG A 237 -8.74 23.77 -11.54
N LEU A 238 -7.91 23.10 -12.32
CA LEU A 238 -6.48 23.28 -12.29
C LEU A 238 -6.17 24.55 -13.10
N GLU A 239 -5.54 25.53 -12.46
CA GLU A 239 -5.31 26.85 -13.05
C GLU A 239 -3.85 27.05 -13.46
N ALA A 240 -2.91 26.39 -12.80
CA ALA A 240 -1.49 26.38 -13.17
C ALA A 240 -0.80 25.07 -12.72
N ILE A 241 0.32 24.77 -13.39
CA ILE A 241 1.22 23.68 -13.01
C ILE A 241 2.65 24.21 -12.96
N ARG A 242 3.41 23.77 -11.98
CA ARG A 242 4.85 23.96 -11.87
C ARG A 242 5.54 22.63 -11.88
N ILE A 243 6.58 22.45 -12.69
CA ILE A 243 7.32 21.20 -12.82
C ILE A 243 8.81 21.53 -12.67
N GLN A 244 9.54 20.70 -11.92
CA GLN A 244 10.97 20.79 -11.67
C GLN A 244 11.62 19.42 -11.82
N VAL A 245 12.76 19.36 -12.49
CA VAL A 245 13.62 18.18 -12.55
C VAL A 245 14.67 18.29 -11.44
N ASN A 246 14.86 17.22 -10.70
CA ASN A 246 15.92 17.12 -9.69
C ASN A 246 17.18 16.53 -10.34
N ASN A 247 18.03 17.40 -10.89
CA ASN A 247 19.25 16.99 -11.57
C ASN A 247 20.25 16.30 -10.63
N GLU A 248 20.27 16.68 -9.35
CA GLU A 248 21.12 16.04 -8.35
C GLU A 248 20.72 14.55 -8.15
N ALA A 249 19.42 14.29 -8.00
CA ALA A 249 18.93 12.92 -7.89
C ALA A 249 19.03 12.12 -9.20
N LEU A 250 18.97 12.78 -10.35
CA LEU A 250 19.16 12.18 -11.66
C LEU A 250 20.63 11.83 -11.94
N GLY A 251 21.58 12.53 -11.31
CA GLY A 251 23.01 12.39 -11.59
C GLY A 251 23.47 12.92 -12.96
N VAL A 252 22.58 13.58 -13.69
CA VAL A 252 22.84 14.22 -14.99
C VAL A 252 21.98 15.46 -15.15
N ASP A 253 22.43 16.41 -15.98
CA ASP A 253 21.60 17.54 -16.35
C ASP A 253 20.45 17.08 -17.26
N GLY A 254 19.24 17.40 -16.83
CA GLY A 254 18.01 17.05 -17.54
C GLY A 254 16.99 18.18 -17.48
N GLY A 255 15.99 18.10 -18.35
CA GLY A 255 14.88 19.04 -18.41
C GLY A 255 13.56 18.32 -18.73
N VAL A 256 12.46 19.03 -18.58
CA VAL A 256 11.13 18.55 -18.95
C VAL A 256 10.47 19.54 -19.89
N THR A 257 9.86 19.02 -20.95
CA THR A 257 9.02 19.80 -21.85
C THR A 257 7.56 19.40 -21.63
N TYR A 258 6.68 20.37 -21.50
CA TYR A 258 5.25 20.10 -21.29
C TYR A 258 4.39 21.12 -22.04
N HIS A 259 3.17 20.72 -22.35
CA HIS A 259 2.16 21.55 -22.96
C HIS A 259 0.91 21.58 -22.10
N THR A 260 0.26 22.73 -22.00
CA THR A 260 -1.03 22.89 -21.34
C THR A 260 -2.07 23.41 -22.33
N HIS A 261 -3.27 22.88 -22.27
CA HIS A 261 -4.43 23.42 -22.98
C HIS A 261 -5.29 24.17 -21.97
N VAL A 262 -5.56 25.44 -22.26
CA VAL A 262 -6.35 26.31 -21.39
C VAL A 262 -7.67 26.59 -22.09
N GLN A 263 -8.77 26.44 -21.37
CA GLN A 263 -10.09 26.81 -21.86
C GLN A 263 -10.16 28.35 -21.95
N THR A 264 -10.53 28.85 -23.12
CA THR A 264 -10.83 30.28 -23.40
C THR A 264 -12.27 30.60 -23.14
#